data_cec1636f514afc1e3db6eb339d0428bc
#
_entry.id   cec1636f514afc1e3db6eb339d0428bc
#
_cell.length_a   1.000
_cell.length_b   1.000
_cell.length_c   1.000
_cell.angle_alpha   90.00
_cell.angle_beta   90.00
_cell.angle_gamma   90.00
#
_symmetry.space_group_name_H-M   'P 1'
#
loop_
_entity.id
_entity.type
_entity.pdbx_description
1 polymer ?
#
loop_
_entity_poly.entity_id
_entity_poly.type
_entity_poly.pdbx_seq_one_letter_code
_entity_poly.pdbx_strand_id
1 'polypeptide(L)'
;MSTTEVKFAKESRVGKKPIPVPAGVKISIGETDIEITGPKGKLVSPIPAGIEIKEEDSSLRLRAATGQERAAHGLARALLANAIKGVTDGFTRELDIVGVGYKVEQKGSKLVMALGYSHLVEFVPPPSIEIKVERKPKPGLNQYQTTLIVSGIDKQEVGQVCANLRNLRRPDAYKGKGVRYADETLRLKPGKSAK
;
A
#
# COMPACT_ATOMS: atom_id res chain seq x y z
N MET A 1 22.08 -22.61 -41.98
CA MET A 1 21.44 -22.59 -40.65
C MET A 1 21.06 -21.13 -40.37
N SER A 2 19.78 -20.79 -40.58
CA SER A 2 19.29 -19.41 -40.45
C SER A 2 19.12 -19.09 -38.97
N THR A 3 19.96 -18.22 -38.45
CA THR A 3 19.79 -17.63 -37.13
C THR A 3 18.59 -16.69 -37.20
N THR A 4 17.43 -17.16 -36.78
CA THR A 4 16.22 -16.34 -36.69
C THR A 4 16.48 -15.32 -35.57
N GLU A 5 16.82 -14.09 -35.94
CA GLU A 5 16.83 -12.97 -35.01
C GLU A 5 15.41 -12.82 -34.45
N VAL A 6 15.21 -13.27 -33.22
CA VAL A 6 14.01 -13.01 -32.44
C VAL A 6 13.98 -11.48 -32.26
N LYS A 7 13.18 -10.78 -33.07
CA LYS A 7 12.88 -9.36 -32.84
C LYS A 7 12.28 -9.25 -31.45
N PHE A 8 13.09 -8.83 -30.48
CA PHE A 8 12.64 -8.53 -29.13
C PHE A 8 11.49 -7.54 -29.22
N ALA A 9 10.32 -8.00 -28.91
CA ALA A 9 9.13 -7.19 -28.89
C ALA A 9 9.32 -6.02 -27.90
N LYS A 10 8.64 -4.90 -28.14
CA LYS A 10 8.77 -3.67 -27.34
C LYS A 10 8.50 -3.96 -25.86
N GLU A 11 9.54 -4.21 -25.09
CA GLU A 11 9.47 -4.40 -23.64
C GLU A 11 8.91 -3.17 -22.92
N SER A 12 8.34 -3.39 -21.73
CA SER A 12 7.84 -2.28 -20.89
C SER A 12 8.99 -1.36 -20.46
N ARG A 13 8.80 -0.05 -20.61
CA ARG A 13 9.78 0.96 -20.13
C ARG A 13 10.03 0.86 -18.61
N VAL A 14 9.02 0.44 -17.84
CA VAL A 14 9.15 0.21 -16.40
C VAL A 14 9.85 -1.12 -16.14
N GLY A 15 9.45 -2.19 -16.84
CA GLY A 15 9.99 -3.54 -16.66
C GLY A 15 11.51 -3.64 -16.91
N LYS A 16 12.04 -2.85 -17.85
CA LYS A 16 13.50 -2.80 -18.16
C LYS A 16 14.38 -2.27 -17.04
N LYS A 17 13.81 -1.49 -16.11
CA LYS A 17 14.60 -0.88 -15.04
C LYS A 17 15.04 -1.94 -14.05
N PRO A 18 16.33 -2.12 -13.78
CA PRO A 18 16.80 -3.04 -12.76
C PRO A 18 16.23 -2.66 -11.40
N ILE A 19 16.04 -3.66 -10.55
CA ILE A 19 15.58 -3.47 -9.18
C ILE A 19 16.78 -3.69 -8.27
N PRO A 20 17.27 -2.67 -7.57
CA PRO A 20 18.37 -2.85 -6.63
C PRO A 20 17.92 -3.73 -5.47
N VAL A 21 18.76 -4.69 -5.09
CA VAL A 21 18.58 -5.56 -3.94
C VAL A 21 19.45 -5.03 -2.80
N PRO A 22 18.87 -4.47 -1.74
CA PRO A 22 19.66 -3.97 -0.62
C PRO A 22 20.35 -5.10 0.15
N ALA A 23 21.46 -4.77 0.80
CA ALA A 23 22.16 -5.72 1.68
C ALA A 23 21.23 -6.19 2.80
N GLY A 24 21.16 -7.52 3.00
CA GLY A 24 20.28 -8.15 4.00
C GLY A 24 18.96 -8.67 3.47
N VAL A 25 18.66 -8.50 2.18
CA VAL A 25 17.52 -9.15 1.51
C VAL A 25 18.00 -10.44 0.83
N LYS A 26 17.34 -11.55 1.13
CA LYS A 26 17.54 -12.84 0.47
C LYS A 26 16.37 -13.11 -0.46
N ILE A 27 16.67 -13.59 -1.66
CA ILE A 27 15.69 -13.85 -2.70
C ILE A 27 15.80 -15.32 -3.10
N SER A 28 14.66 -16.01 -3.11
CA SER A 28 14.55 -17.37 -3.61
C SER A 28 13.56 -17.39 -4.77
N ILE A 29 14.05 -17.69 -5.96
CA ILE A 29 13.24 -17.71 -7.18
C ILE A 29 12.69 -19.12 -7.35
N GLY A 30 11.36 -19.27 -7.25
CA GLY A 30 10.63 -20.49 -7.61
C GLY A 30 10.13 -20.44 -9.05
N GLU A 31 9.38 -21.45 -9.48
CA GLU A 31 8.81 -21.52 -10.83
C GLU A 31 7.64 -20.56 -11.03
N THR A 32 6.76 -20.41 -10.03
CA THR A 32 5.55 -19.57 -10.09
C THR A 32 5.60 -18.38 -9.15
N ASP A 33 6.45 -18.45 -8.13
CA ASP A 33 6.50 -17.47 -7.06
C ASP A 33 7.93 -17.10 -6.71
N ILE A 34 8.11 -15.90 -6.23
CA ILE A 34 9.36 -15.40 -5.68
C ILE A 34 9.19 -15.13 -4.19
N GLU A 35 10.08 -15.70 -3.41
CA GLU A 35 10.13 -15.49 -1.98
C GLU A 35 11.22 -14.48 -1.64
N ILE A 36 10.84 -13.43 -0.94
CA ILE A 36 11.73 -12.33 -0.56
C ILE A 36 11.75 -12.23 0.96
N THR A 37 12.92 -12.46 1.54
CA THR A 37 13.13 -12.40 2.99
C THR A 37 14.02 -11.21 3.32
N GLY A 38 13.59 -10.36 4.25
CA GLY A 38 14.32 -9.17 4.69
C GLY A 38 14.20 -8.94 6.19
N PRO A 39 14.73 -7.81 6.69
CA PRO A 39 14.78 -7.52 8.12
C PRO A 39 13.39 -7.38 8.77
N LYS A 40 12.36 -6.98 8.03
CA LYS A 40 10.98 -6.83 8.55
C LYS A 40 10.11 -8.06 8.40
N GLY A 41 10.57 -9.06 7.66
CA GLY A 41 9.83 -10.30 7.47
C GLY A 41 10.01 -10.90 6.08
N LYS A 42 9.06 -11.74 5.70
CA LYS A 42 9.05 -12.53 4.48
C LYS A 42 7.79 -12.22 3.68
N LEU A 43 7.96 -12.06 2.38
CA LEU A 43 6.87 -11.87 1.42
C LEU A 43 7.03 -12.81 0.25
N VAL A 44 5.91 -13.35 -0.22
CA VAL A 44 5.83 -14.16 -1.44
C VAL A 44 5.10 -13.33 -2.50
N SER A 45 5.70 -13.20 -3.66
CA SER A 45 5.11 -12.47 -4.79
C SER A 45 4.94 -13.39 -5.99
N PRO A 46 3.75 -13.47 -6.61
CA PRO A 46 3.55 -14.31 -7.79
C PRO A 46 4.32 -13.75 -8.99
N ILE A 47 4.88 -14.67 -9.78
CA ILE A 47 5.53 -14.37 -11.05
C ILE A 47 4.50 -14.60 -12.16
N PRO A 48 4.08 -13.57 -12.92
CA PRO A 48 3.22 -13.78 -14.06
C PRO A 48 3.89 -14.69 -15.12
N ALA A 49 3.09 -15.53 -15.78
CA ALA A 49 3.58 -16.41 -16.83
C ALA A 49 4.33 -15.64 -17.91
N GLY A 50 5.42 -16.23 -18.43
CA GLY A 50 6.22 -15.64 -19.51
C GLY A 50 7.19 -14.54 -19.07
N ILE A 51 7.43 -14.38 -17.78
CA ILE A 51 8.43 -13.46 -17.24
C ILE A 51 9.60 -14.26 -16.67
N GLU A 52 10.78 -14.01 -17.20
CA GLU A 52 12.04 -14.53 -16.67
C GLU A 52 12.68 -13.53 -15.73
N ILE A 53 13.20 -13.99 -14.62
CA ILE A 53 13.87 -13.18 -13.62
C ILE A 53 15.32 -13.64 -13.52
N LYS A 54 16.25 -12.70 -13.69
CA LYS A 54 17.68 -12.95 -13.54
C LYS A 54 18.25 -12.04 -12.45
N GLU A 55 19.05 -12.62 -11.59
CA GLU A 55 19.83 -11.90 -10.60
C GLU A 55 21.20 -11.57 -11.21
N GLU A 56 21.54 -10.30 -11.25
CA GLU A 56 22.82 -9.77 -11.76
C GLU A 56 23.46 -8.92 -10.65
N ASP A 57 24.60 -9.33 -10.14
CA ASP A 57 25.42 -8.69 -9.09
C ASP A 57 24.67 -8.31 -7.81
N SER A 58 23.90 -7.26 -7.79
CA SER A 58 23.07 -6.80 -6.66
C SER A 58 21.75 -6.22 -7.15
N SER A 59 21.30 -6.66 -8.33
CA SER A 59 20.06 -6.20 -8.92
C SER A 59 19.29 -7.35 -9.58
N LEU A 60 17.95 -7.23 -9.58
CA LEU A 60 17.08 -8.12 -10.34
C LEU A 60 16.74 -7.49 -11.68
N ARG A 61 16.89 -8.25 -12.74
CA ARG A 61 16.39 -7.90 -14.08
C ARG A 61 15.31 -8.86 -14.52
N LEU A 62 14.23 -8.31 -15.04
CA LEU A 62 13.12 -9.05 -15.60
C LEU A 62 13.18 -8.96 -17.12
N ARG A 63 12.84 -10.07 -17.78
CA ARG A 63 12.69 -10.14 -19.25
C ARG A 63 11.33 -10.78 -19.58
N ALA A 64 10.68 -10.26 -20.60
CA ALA A 64 9.47 -10.87 -21.13
C ALA A 64 9.87 -11.84 -22.27
N ALA A 65 9.34 -13.06 -22.24
CA ALA A 65 9.63 -14.07 -23.26
C ALA A 65 9.07 -13.66 -24.61
N THR A 66 7.89 -13.03 -24.62
CA THR A 66 7.22 -12.56 -25.85
C THR A 66 6.70 -11.11 -25.71
N GLY A 67 6.37 -10.47 -26.83
CA GLY A 67 5.88 -9.09 -26.79
C GLY A 67 4.46 -8.90 -26.31
N GLN A 68 3.72 -9.97 -26.20
CA GLN A 68 2.34 -9.95 -25.67
C GLN A 68 2.33 -9.71 -24.15
N GLU A 69 3.44 -10.01 -23.47
CA GLU A 69 3.57 -9.94 -22.00
C GLU A 69 4.06 -8.57 -21.49
N ARG A 70 4.04 -7.55 -22.34
CA ARG A 70 4.50 -6.20 -21.96
C ARG A 70 3.83 -5.64 -20.71
N ALA A 71 2.53 -5.88 -20.55
CA ALA A 71 1.77 -5.46 -19.38
C ALA A 71 2.21 -6.24 -18.13
N ALA A 72 2.32 -7.57 -18.25
CA ALA A 72 2.78 -8.47 -17.20
C ALA A 72 4.22 -8.14 -16.76
N HIS A 73 5.11 -7.82 -17.70
CA HIS A 73 6.49 -7.40 -17.44
C HIS A 73 6.55 -6.16 -16.52
N GLY A 74 5.75 -5.12 -16.85
CA GLY A 74 5.68 -3.92 -16.02
C GLY A 74 5.07 -4.18 -14.63
N LEU A 75 4.05 -5.02 -14.57
CA LEU A 75 3.39 -5.43 -13.32
C LEU A 75 4.34 -6.22 -12.42
N ALA A 76 4.97 -7.28 -12.94
CA ALA A 76 5.91 -8.09 -12.17
C ALA A 76 7.03 -7.25 -11.56
N ARG A 77 7.62 -6.36 -12.37
CA ARG A 77 8.66 -5.45 -11.87
C ARG A 77 8.16 -4.56 -10.74
N ALA A 78 6.94 -4.01 -10.84
CA ALA A 78 6.38 -3.14 -9.82
C ALA A 78 6.05 -3.90 -8.52
N LEU A 79 5.52 -5.12 -8.64
CA LEU A 79 5.23 -5.99 -7.49
C LEU A 79 6.52 -6.36 -6.74
N LEU A 80 7.55 -6.80 -7.47
CA LEU A 80 8.84 -7.17 -6.87
C LEU A 80 9.53 -5.97 -6.21
N ALA A 81 9.54 -4.81 -6.85
CA ALA A 81 10.09 -3.60 -6.25
C ALA A 81 9.34 -3.18 -4.97
N ASN A 82 8.00 -3.33 -4.95
CA ASN A 82 7.22 -3.10 -3.74
C ASN A 82 7.54 -4.14 -2.66
N ALA A 83 7.67 -5.42 -3.02
CA ALA A 83 7.98 -6.48 -2.06
C ALA A 83 9.36 -6.27 -1.42
N ILE A 84 10.41 -5.95 -2.21
CA ILE A 84 11.74 -5.62 -1.68
C ILE A 84 11.66 -4.42 -0.73
N LYS A 85 11.01 -3.34 -1.13
CA LYS A 85 10.82 -2.17 -0.26
C LYS A 85 10.02 -2.51 1.00
N GLY A 86 9.02 -3.37 0.88
CA GLY A 86 8.20 -3.81 2.01
C GLY A 86 8.98 -4.56 3.07
N VAL A 87 9.84 -5.51 2.68
CA VAL A 87 10.65 -6.28 3.63
C VAL A 87 11.83 -5.49 4.20
N THR A 88 12.24 -4.38 3.58
CA THR A 88 13.31 -3.49 4.08
C THR A 88 12.74 -2.38 4.96
N ASP A 89 12.03 -1.45 4.36
CA ASP A 89 11.53 -0.22 4.99
C ASP A 89 10.12 -0.40 5.59
N GLY A 90 9.33 -1.28 4.97
CA GLY A 90 7.90 -1.39 5.20
C GLY A 90 7.11 -0.25 4.57
N PHE A 91 5.80 -0.33 4.70
CA PHE A 91 4.89 0.70 4.25
C PHE A 91 4.10 1.27 5.42
N THR A 92 3.94 2.57 5.43
CA THR A 92 3.15 3.28 6.44
C THR A 92 2.20 4.24 5.74
N ARG A 93 0.96 4.27 6.22
CA ARG A 93 -0.08 5.20 5.78
C ARG A 93 -0.77 5.81 6.98
N GLU A 94 -1.03 7.10 6.90
CA GLU A 94 -1.72 7.83 7.96
C GLU A 94 -3.15 8.17 7.55
N LEU A 95 -4.07 7.99 8.49
CA LEU A 95 -5.47 8.35 8.36
C LEU A 95 -5.86 9.29 9.50
N ASP A 96 -6.45 10.41 9.17
CA ASP A 96 -6.98 11.38 10.13
C ASP A 96 -8.46 11.16 10.37
N ILE A 97 -8.83 11.12 11.64
CA ILE A 97 -10.23 11.07 12.08
C ILE A 97 -10.63 12.46 12.52
N VAL A 98 -11.56 13.04 11.79
CA VAL A 98 -12.03 14.40 11.98
C VAL A 98 -13.52 14.40 12.30
N GLY A 99 -13.90 15.00 13.41
CA GLY A 99 -15.31 15.12 13.81
C GLY A 99 -15.48 15.29 15.30
N VAL A 100 -16.36 16.20 15.71
CA VAL A 100 -16.71 16.39 17.13
C VAL A 100 -17.39 15.12 17.66
N GLY A 101 -16.89 14.61 18.79
CA GLY A 101 -17.44 13.39 19.41
C GLY A 101 -16.92 12.08 18.81
N TYR A 102 -16.07 12.11 17.78
CA TYR A 102 -15.44 10.91 17.27
C TYR A 102 -14.32 10.47 18.21
N LYS A 103 -14.29 9.18 18.52
CA LYS A 103 -13.28 8.59 19.41
C LYS A 103 -12.79 7.28 18.81
N VAL A 104 -11.52 6.99 19.07
CA VAL A 104 -10.90 5.71 18.72
C VAL A 104 -10.16 5.19 19.94
N GLU A 105 -10.42 3.95 20.26
CA GLU A 105 -9.76 3.22 21.33
C GLU A 105 -9.21 1.91 20.76
N GLN A 106 -7.98 1.61 21.12
CA GLN A 106 -7.37 0.32 20.80
C GLN A 106 -7.59 -0.64 21.96
N LYS A 107 -8.31 -1.74 21.72
CA LYS A 107 -8.54 -2.81 22.69
C LYS A 107 -7.84 -4.09 22.22
N GLY A 108 -6.62 -4.29 22.68
CA GLY A 108 -5.77 -5.37 22.19
C GLY A 108 -5.46 -5.22 20.69
N SER A 109 -5.83 -6.22 19.89
CA SER A 109 -5.70 -6.20 18.43
C SER A 109 -6.85 -5.51 17.68
N LYS A 110 -7.93 -5.16 18.37
CA LYS A 110 -9.12 -4.54 17.78
C LYS A 110 -9.12 -3.03 17.95
N LEU A 111 -9.63 -2.32 16.95
CA LEU A 111 -9.97 -0.90 17.04
C LEU A 111 -11.47 -0.77 17.29
N VAL A 112 -11.83 -0.04 18.33
CA VAL A 112 -13.22 0.33 18.64
C VAL A 112 -13.38 1.81 18.36
N MET A 113 -14.28 2.14 17.45
CA MET A 113 -14.43 3.49 16.92
C MET A 113 -15.85 4.00 17.09
N ALA A 114 -16.00 5.19 17.70
CA ALA A 114 -17.22 5.97 17.69
C ALA A 114 -17.15 7.00 16.55
N LEU A 115 -17.84 6.74 15.47
CA LEU A 115 -17.81 7.56 14.24
C LEU A 115 -19.16 8.28 13.98
N GLY A 116 -19.92 8.57 15.03
CA GLY A 116 -21.20 9.25 14.94
C GLY A 116 -22.35 8.36 14.44
N TYR A 117 -22.20 7.06 14.60
CA TYR A 117 -23.29 6.08 14.47
C TYR A 117 -23.91 5.80 15.85
N SER A 118 -25.12 5.19 15.88
CA SER A 118 -25.79 4.76 17.11
C SER A 118 -25.07 3.60 17.82
N HIS A 119 -24.17 2.91 17.12
CA HIS A 119 -23.36 1.80 17.61
C HIS A 119 -21.87 2.07 17.46
N LEU A 120 -21.05 1.37 18.21
CA LEU A 120 -19.61 1.38 18.06
C LEU A 120 -19.22 0.49 16.87
N VAL A 121 -18.29 0.96 16.08
CA VAL A 121 -17.73 0.20 14.94
C VAL A 121 -16.48 -0.51 15.41
N GLU A 122 -16.47 -1.84 15.37
CA GLU A 122 -15.27 -2.64 15.64
C GLU A 122 -14.57 -2.98 14.34
N PHE A 123 -13.26 -2.81 14.31
CA PHE A 123 -12.40 -3.19 13.20
C PHE A 123 -11.26 -4.07 13.70
N VAL A 124 -11.10 -5.24 13.10
CA VAL A 124 -10.00 -6.18 13.39
C VAL A 124 -9.05 -6.15 12.21
N PRO A 125 -7.83 -5.59 12.37
CA PRO A 125 -6.84 -5.62 11.31
C PRO A 125 -6.33 -7.06 11.08
N PRO A 126 -5.85 -7.39 9.88
CA PRO A 126 -5.10 -8.61 9.63
C PRO A 126 -3.84 -8.68 10.51
N PRO A 127 -3.34 -9.88 10.84
CA PRO A 127 -2.17 -10.05 11.72
C PRO A 127 -0.87 -9.48 11.14
N SER A 128 -0.80 -9.27 9.82
CA SER A 128 0.29 -8.65 9.09
C SER A 128 0.36 -7.13 9.23
N ILE A 129 -0.69 -6.49 9.78
CA ILE A 129 -0.85 -5.04 9.84
C ILE A 129 -0.84 -4.57 11.29
N GLU A 130 0.04 -3.62 11.59
CA GLU A 130 0.06 -2.91 12.86
C GLU A 130 -0.62 -1.55 12.71
N ILE A 131 -1.52 -1.22 13.66
CA ILE A 131 -2.19 0.09 13.69
C ILE A 131 -1.85 0.76 15.02
N LYS A 132 -1.27 1.96 14.92
CA LYS A 132 -0.99 2.83 16.08
C LYS A 132 -1.96 4.00 16.09
N VAL A 133 -2.44 4.34 17.27
CA VAL A 133 -3.38 5.44 17.50
C VAL A 133 -2.61 6.60 18.13
N GLU A 134 -2.47 7.70 17.42
CA GLU A 134 -1.78 8.88 17.91
C GLU A 134 -2.71 10.09 17.96
N ARG A 135 -2.57 10.91 19.02
CA ARG A 135 -3.30 12.17 19.17
C ARG A 135 -2.29 13.31 19.08
N LYS A 136 -2.02 13.76 17.84
CA LYS A 136 -1.16 14.92 17.62
C LYS A 136 -2.03 16.07 17.08
N PRO A 137 -2.06 17.24 17.71
CA PRO A 137 -2.79 18.38 17.20
C PRO A 137 -2.25 18.76 15.81
N LYS A 138 -3.16 18.90 14.83
CA LYS A 138 -2.80 19.31 13.47
C LYS A 138 -3.33 20.74 13.24
N PRO A 139 -2.47 21.69 12.85
CA PRO A 139 -2.88 23.05 12.55
C PRO A 139 -3.86 23.07 11.38
N GLY A 140 -4.88 23.92 11.46
CA GLY A 140 -5.90 24.04 10.40
C GLY A 140 -7.05 23.03 10.44
N LEU A 141 -7.08 22.12 11.42
CA LEU A 141 -8.11 21.10 11.57
C LEU A 141 -8.85 21.27 12.91
N ASN A 142 -9.79 22.20 12.98
CA ASN A 142 -10.52 22.54 14.20
C ASN A 142 -11.30 21.38 14.85
N GLN A 143 -11.56 20.30 14.11
CA GLN A 143 -12.33 19.14 14.58
C GLN A 143 -11.51 17.84 14.55
N TYR A 144 -10.17 17.97 14.47
CA TYR A 144 -9.26 16.82 14.50
C TYR A 144 -9.34 16.10 15.85
N GLN A 145 -9.39 14.78 15.82
CA GLN A 145 -9.43 13.96 17.02
C GLN A 145 -8.20 13.06 17.15
N THR A 146 -7.87 12.32 16.11
CA THR A 146 -6.89 11.25 16.20
C THR A 146 -6.31 10.93 14.81
N THR A 147 -5.02 10.57 14.74
CA THR A 147 -4.40 9.94 13.56
C THR A 147 -4.23 8.45 13.82
N LEU A 148 -4.60 7.64 12.84
CA LEU A 148 -4.27 6.23 12.76
C LEU A 148 -3.06 6.06 11.85
N ILE A 149 -2.01 5.44 12.37
CA ILE A 149 -0.82 5.07 11.60
C ILE A 149 -0.93 3.58 11.31
N VAL A 150 -1.15 3.25 10.04
CA VAL A 150 -1.27 1.88 9.56
C VAL A 150 0.05 1.48 8.93
N SER A 151 0.70 0.46 9.49
CA SER A 151 2.00 -0.04 9.02
C SER A 151 1.96 -1.53 8.72
N GLY A 152 2.73 -1.94 7.71
CA GLY A 152 2.81 -3.34 7.29
C GLY A 152 3.91 -3.56 6.25
N ILE A 153 4.15 -4.83 5.93
CA ILE A 153 5.16 -5.25 4.96
C ILE A 153 4.58 -5.18 3.54
N ASP A 154 3.32 -5.61 3.37
CA ASP A 154 2.67 -5.61 2.08
C ASP A 154 1.95 -4.28 1.80
N LYS A 155 2.36 -3.61 0.72
CA LYS A 155 1.75 -2.36 0.25
C LYS A 155 0.27 -2.52 -0.08
N GLN A 156 -0.10 -3.67 -0.65
CA GLN A 156 -1.47 -3.94 -1.06
C GLN A 156 -2.38 -4.10 0.15
N GLU A 157 -1.97 -4.87 1.15
CA GLU A 157 -2.72 -5.04 2.40
C GLU A 157 -2.86 -3.73 3.18
N VAL A 158 -1.75 -2.97 3.34
CA VAL A 158 -1.79 -1.64 3.97
C VAL A 158 -2.78 -0.73 3.25
N GLY A 159 -2.72 -0.70 1.92
CA GLY A 159 -3.64 0.08 1.10
C GLY A 159 -5.10 -0.33 1.27
N GLN A 160 -5.38 -1.62 1.29
CA GLN A 160 -6.73 -2.17 1.44
C GLN A 160 -7.30 -1.87 2.83
N VAL A 161 -6.51 -2.07 3.89
CA VAL A 161 -6.91 -1.75 5.27
C VAL A 161 -7.23 -0.26 5.42
N CYS A 162 -6.38 0.62 4.87
CA CYS A 162 -6.64 2.06 4.87
C CYS A 162 -7.93 2.42 4.12
N ALA A 163 -8.18 1.80 2.97
CA ALA A 163 -9.40 2.02 2.20
C ALA A 163 -10.65 1.53 2.96
N ASN A 164 -10.56 0.39 3.62
CA ASN A 164 -11.65 -0.15 4.45
C ASN A 164 -11.95 0.79 5.62
N LEU A 165 -10.92 1.25 6.35
CA LEU A 165 -11.09 2.21 7.45
C LEU A 165 -11.72 3.52 6.98
N ARG A 166 -11.27 4.07 5.83
CA ARG A 166 -11.86 5.28 5.24
C ARG A 166 -13.32 5.07 4.83
N ASN A 167 -13.68 3.90 4.34
CA ASN A 167 -15.05 3.57 3.94
C ASN A 167 -16.02 3.42 5.12
N LEU A 168 -15.54 3.16 6.34
CA LEU A 168 -16.40 3.13 7.54
C LEU A 168 -17.15 4.45 7.74
N ARG A 169 -16.49 5.58 7.51
CA ARG A 169 -17.11 6.90 7.51
C ARG A 169 -16.36 7.83 6.58
N ARG A 170 -16.82 7.96 5.33
CA ARG A 170 -16.23 8.86 4.33
C ARG A 170 -16.36 10.32 4.77
N PRO A 171 -15.40 11.19 4.40
CA PRO A 171 -15.48 12.61 4.72
C PRO A 171 -16.73 13.26 4.14
N ASP A 172 -17.39 14.07 4.96
CA ASP A 172 -18.51 14.89 4.53
C ASP A 172 -18.05 16.03 3.61
N ALA A 173 -18.88 16.33 2.61
CA ALA A 173 -18.56 17.34 1.60
C ALA A 173 -18.63 18.79 2.12
N TYR A 174 -19.27 19.06 3.26
CA TYR A 174 -19.47 20.41 3.79
C TYR A 174 -18.51 20.75 4.94
N LYS A 175 -18.38 19.84 5.91
CA LYS A 175 -17.57 20.05 7.12
C LYS A 175 -16.31 19.19 7.16
N GLY A 176 -16.16 18.25 6.21
CA GLY A 176 -15.01 17.33 6.15
C GLY A 176 -14.93 16.33 7.30
N LYS A 177 -16.04 16.08 8.01
CA LYS A 177 -16.11 15.10 9.10
C LYS A 177 -16.06 13.70 8.54
N GLY A 178 -15.21 12.85 9.09
CA GLY A 178 -15.03 11.47 8.66
C GLY A 178 -13.60 10.98 8.84
N VAL A 179 -13.30 9.85 8.23
CA VAL A 179 -11.97 9.27 8.13
C VAL A 179 -11.39 9.59 6.75
N ARG A 180 -10.24 10.24 6.70
CA ARG A 180 -9.56 10.65 5.47
C ARG A 180 -8.09 10.29 5.51
N TYR A 181 -7.43 10.26 4.36
CA TYR A 181 -5.97 10.18 4.34
C TYR A 181 -5.36 11.50 4.85
N ALA A 182 -4.21 11.41 5.50
CA ALA A 182 -3.52 12.60 6.02
C ALA A 182 -3.06 13.56 4.90
N ASP A 183 -2.79 13.01 3.72
CA ASP A 183 -2.39 13.72 2.49
C ASP A 183 -3.58 14.14 1.61
N GLU A 184 -4.82 13.80 2.01
CA GLU A 184 -6.03 14.08 1.21
C GLU A 184 -6.48 15.52 1.38
N THR A 185 -6.48 16.28 0.29
CA THR A 185 -7.05 17.64 0.25
C THR A 185 -8.52 17.58 -0.15
N LEU A 186 -9.40 17.89 0.80
CA LEU A 186 -10.84 17.88 0.56
C LEU A 186 -11.30 19.20 -0.06
N ARG A 187 -12.05 19.14 -1.17
CA ARG A 187 -12.78 20.30 -1.72
C ARG A 187 -14.14 20.38 -1.03
N LEU A 188 -14.23 21.25 -0.03
CA LEU A 188 -15.47 21.45 0.70
C LEU A 188 -16.42 22.35 -0.12
N LYS A 189 -17.69 21.98 -0.12
CA LYS A 189 -18.76 22.79 -0.72
C LYS A 189 -19.16 23.90 0.25
N PRO A 190 -19.46 25.12 -0.24
CA PRO A 190 -20.06 26.15 0.60
C PRO A 190 -21.44 25.69 1.10
N GLY A 191 -21.70 25.89 2.37
CA GLY A 191 -23.04 25.68 2.93
C GLY A 191 -24.04 26.75 2.43
N LYS A 192 -25.30 26.63 2.85
CA LYS A 192 -26.28 27.68 2.60
C LYS A 192 -25.81 28.95 3.29
N SER A 193 -25.60 30.03 2.53
CA SER A 193 -25.36 31.32 3.10
C SER A 193 -26.62 31.73 3.88
N ALA A 194 -26.51 31.94 5.18
CA ALA A 194 -27.53 32.69 5.90
C ALA A 194 -27.51 34.11 5.34
N LYS A 195 -28.63 34.58 4.77
CA LYS A 195 -28.85 35.97 4.51
C LYS A 195 -29.01 36.71 5.82
#